data_e884597a8ace99a790e744a9637eadee
#
_entry.id   e884597a8ace99a790e744a9637eadee
#
_cell.length_a   1.000
_cell.length_b   1.000
_cell.length_c   1.000
_cell.angle_alpha   90.00
_cell.angle_beta   90.00
_cell.angle_gamma   90.00
#
_symmetry.space_group_name_H-M   'P 1'
#
loop_
_entity.id
_entity.type
_entity.pdbx_description
1 polymer ?
#
loop_
_entity_poly.entity_id
_entity_poly.type
_entity_poly.pdbx_seq_one_letter_code
_entity_poly.pdbx_strand_id
1 'polypeptide(L)' 'MTEDTLHQISIIFINGRSSVYKVTGTELDWLYENMREQRGYWNFSSDGGGHLINLNNVTEIVSEEVEE' A
#
# COMPACT_ATOMS: atom_id res chain seq x y z
N MET A 1 -0.85 0.88 -24.74
CA MET A 1 -1.10 0.24 -23.46
C MET A 1 -0.19 0.82 -22.39
N THR A 2 -0.74 1.04 -21.26
CA THR A 2 -0.01 1.67 -20.19
C THR A 2 0.41 0.62 -19.19
N GLU A 3 1.68 0.63 -18.82
CA GLU A 3 2.15 -0.24 -17.77
C GLU A 3 1.87 0.42 -16.43
N ASP A 4 1.59 -0.41 -15.44
CA ASP A 4 1.42 0.11 -14.11
C ASP A 4 2.73 0.67 -13.60
N THR A 5 2.68 1.89 -13.12
CA THR A 5 3.82 2.53 -12.51
C THR A 5 4.07 1.93 -11.13
N LEU A 6 5.33 1.69 -10.82
CA LEU A 6 5.68 1.25 -9.48
C LEU A 6 5.68 2.43 -8.52
N HIS A 7 5.16 2.17 -7.35
CA HIS A 7 5.15 3.15 -6.27
C HIS A 7 5.80 2.53 -5.04
N GLN A 8 6.57 3.33 -4.34
CA GLN A 8 7.07 2.93 -3.04
C GLN A 8 6.16 3.52 -1.98
N ILE A 9 5.64 2.65 -1.13
CA ILE A 9 4.76 3.11 -0.08
C ILE A 9 5.39 2.84 1.28
N SER A 10 5.20 3.78 2.18
CA SER A 10 5.61 3.64 3.57
C SER A 10 4.35 3.62 4.40
N ILE A 11 4.16 2.55 5.14
CA ILE A 11 2.97 2.37 5.97
C ILE A 11 3.40 2.55 7.42
N ILE A 12 2.81 3.53 8.08
CA ILE A 12 3.17 3.87 9.46
C ILE A 12 2.04 3.40 10.36
N PHE A 13 2.39 2.59 11.35
CA PHE A 13 1.42 1.97 12.23
C PHE A 13 1.30 2.76 13.53
N ILE A 14 0.22 2.51 14.26
CA ILE A 14 -0.08 3.27 15.47
C ILE A 14 0.97 3.07 16.56
N ASN A 15 1.74 1.99 16.50
CA ASN A 15 2.81 1.76 17.47
C ASN A 15 4.12 2.44 17.08
N GLY A 16 4.10 3.24 16.00
CA GLY A 16 5.29 3.95 15.56
C GLY A 16 6.18 3.19 14.60
N ARG A 17 5.88 1.93 14.34
CA ARG A 17 6.65 1.15 13.38
C ARG A 17 6.21 1.51 11.96
N SER A 18 7.08 1.24 11.03
CA SER A 18 6.76 1.46 9.64
C SER A 18 7.29 0.31 8.79
N SER A 19 6.65 0.12 7.65
CA SER A 19 7.06 -0.87 6.67
C SER A 19 7.04 -0.23 5.31
N VAL A 20 7.97 -0.63 4.43
CA VAL A 20 8.09 -0.07 3.10
C VAL A 20 7.87 -1.19 2.10
N TYR A 21 7.04 -0.92 1.10
CA TYR A 21 6.73 -1.88 0.05
C TYR A 21 6.74 -1.18 -1.30
N LYS A 22 6.94 -1.96 -2.35
CA LYS A 22 6.77 -1.49 -3.72
C LYS A 22 5.54 -2.16 -4.31
N VAL A 23 4.63 -1.36 -4.82
CA VAL A 23 3.37 -1.87 -5.35
C VAL A 23 3.09 -1.19 -6.68
N THR A 24 2.22 -1.81 -7.48
CA THR A 24 1.79 -1.21 -8.73
C THR A 24 0.73 -0.16 -8.46
N GLY A 25 0.46 0.67 -9.48
CA GLY A 25 -0.59 1.65 -9.37
C GLY A 25 -1.96 1.03 -9.13
N THR A 26 -2.20 -0.14 -9.74
CA THR A 26 -3.46 -0.83 -9.53
C THR A 26 -3.65 -1.22 -8.08
N GLU A 27 -2.60 -1.74 -7.45
CA GLU A 27 -2.69 -2.14 -6.06
C GLU A 27 -2.84 -0.93 -5.14
N LEU A 28 -2.20 0.17 -5.50
CA LEU A 28 -2.34 1.39 -4.73
C LEU A 28 -3.76 1.94 -4.81
N ASP A 29 -4.37 1.85 -6.00
CA ASP A 29 -5.77 2.26 -6.15
C ASP A 29 -6.69 1.42 -5.28
N TRP A 30 -6.41 0.11 -5.20
CA TRP A 30 -7.20 -0.77 -4.34
C TRP A 30 -7.06 -0.38 -2.87
N LEU A 31 -5.86 0.05 -2.48
CA LEU A 31 -5.67 0.53 -1.11
C LEU A 31 -6.57 1.73 -0.83
N TYR A 32 -6.54 2.72 -1.72
CA TYR A 32 -7.37 3.92 -1.54
C TYR A 32 -8.85 3.57 -1.54
N GLU A 33 -9.25 2.62 -2.38
CA GLU A 33 -10.63 2.17 -2.43
C GLU A 33 -11.03 1.53 -1.10
N ASN A 34 -10.17 0.67 -0.56
CA ASN A 34 -10.44 0.02 0.71
C ASN A 34 -10.56 1.03 1.84
N MET A 35 -9.73 2.06 1.82
CA MET A 35 -9.78 3.09 2.85
C MET A 35 -11.04 3.93 2.73
N ARG A 36 -11.43 4.24 1.48
CA ARG A 36 -12.64 5.02 1.25
C ARG A 36 -13.88 4.28 1.71
N GLU A 37 -13.90 2.95 1.50
CA GLU A 37 -15.02 2.11 1.89
C GLU A 37 -14.92 1.65 3.34
N GLN A 38 -13.89 2.08 4.05
CA GLN A 38 -13.68 1.75 5.45
C GLN A 38 -13.54 0.26 5.70
N ARG A 39 -12.92 -0.43 4.76
CA ARG A 39 -12.60 -1.84 4.96
C ARG A 39 -11.41 -1.94 5.91
N GLY A 40 -11.40 -3.00 6.69
CA GLY A 40 -10.38 -3.15 7.73
C GLY A 40 -9.06 -3.71 7.24
N TYR A 41 -9.00 -4.23 6.01
CA TYR A 41 -7.82 -4.92 5.53
C TYR A 41 -7.52 -4.56 4.10
N TRP A 42 -6.23 -4.64 3.77
CA TRP A 42 -5.75 -4.47 2.41
C TRP A 42 -4.82 -5.63 2.09
N ASN A 43 -5.15 -6.34 1.02
CA ASN A 43 -4.41 -7.50 0.57
C ASN A 43 -3.70 -7.14 -0.72
N PHE A 44 -2.39 -7.34 -0.78
CA PHE A 44 -1.63 -6.95 -1.96
C PHE A 44 -0.40 -7.85 -2.10
N SER A 45 0.26 -7.75 -3.26
CA SER A 45 1.48 -8.48 -3.55
C SER A 45 2.64 -7.52 -3.68
N SER A 46 3.80 -7.92 -3.16
CA SER A 46 5.01 -7.13 -3.28
C SER A 46 6.20 -8.07 -3.22
N ASP A 47 7.11 -7.92 -4.17
CA ASP A 47 8.35 -8.71 -4.22
C ASP A 47 8.07 -10.21 -4.22
N GLY A 48 7.00 -10.61 -4.90
CA GLY A 48 6.67 -12.03 -5.03
C GLY A 48 5.94 -12.63 -3.85
N GLY A 49 5.67 -11.85 -2.83
CA GLY A 49 4.96 -12.33 -1.65
C GLY A 49 3.63 -11.63 -1.47
N GLY A 50 2.69 -12.32 -0.84
CA GLY A 50 1.40 -11.76 -0.52
C GLY A 50 1.43 -11.13 0.87
N HIS A 51 0.73 -10.03 1.02
CA HIS A 51 0.68 -9.28 2.28
C HIS A 51 -0.76 -8.92 2.61
N LEU A 52 -1.05 -8.93 3.88
CA LEU A 52 -2.35 -8.51 4.38
C LEU A 52 -2.12 -7.54 5.52
N ILE A 53 -2.61 -6.32 5.34
CA ILE A 53 -2.38 -5.25 6.30
C ILE A 53 -3.71 -4.93 6.99
N ASN A 54 -3.64 -4.81 8.31
CA ASN A 54 -4.80 -4.37 9.09
C ASN A 54 -4.82 -2.85 9.09
N LEU A 55 -5.71 -2.27 8.30
CA LEU A 55 -5.76 -0.83 8.11
C LEU A 55 -6.20 -0.08 9.36
N ASN A 56 -6.79 -0.78 10.32
CA ASN A 56 -7.17 -0.13 11.57
C ASN A 56 -5.97 0.24 12.43
N ASN A 57 -4.81 -0.36 12.14
CA ASN A 57 -3.58 -0.08 12.87
C ASN A 57 -2.67 0.90 12.14
N VAL A 58 -3.14 1.50 11.06
CA VAL A 58 -2.34 2.38 10.22
C VAL A 58 -2.71 3.82 10.51
N THR A 59 -1.71 4.67 10.76
CA THR A 59 -1.94 6.09 10.98
C THR A 59 -1.68 6.91 9.74
N GLU A 60 -0.75 6.46 8.89
CA GLU A 60 -0.38 7.26 7.72
C GLU A 60 0.21 6.34 6.66
N ILE A 61 -0.08 6.66 5.40
CA ILE A 61 0.56 5.98 4.27
C ILE A 61 1.10 7.06 3.36
N VAL A 62 2.39 6.95 3.06
CA VAL A 62 3.08 7.87 2.17
C VAL A 62 3.45 7.10 0.91
N SER A 63 3.10 7.63 -0.25
CA SER A 63 3.41 6.97 -1.50
C SER A 63 4.25 7.89 -2.38
N GLU A 64 5.20 7.29 -3.09
CA GLU A 64 6.05 7.99 -4.03
C GLU A 64 6.18 7.16 -5.28
N GLU A 65 6.19 7.82 -6.42
CA GLU A 65 6.42 7.14 -7.68
C GLU A 65 7.90 6.79 -7.79
N VAL A 66 8.17 5.55 -8.18
CA VAL A 66 9.55 5.09 -8.32
C VAL A 66 9.97 5.31 -9.76
N GLU A 67 11.06 6.04 -9.95
CA GLU A 67 11.65 6.22 -11.26
C GLU A 67 12.78 5.24 -11.43
N GLU A 68 12.87 4.70 -12.63
CA GLU A 68 13.96 3.78 -12.96
C GLU A 68 14.94 4.38 -13.90
#